data_146dc0d2c1137f138776724eff0fdff7
#
_entry.id   146dc0d2c1137f138776724eff0fdff7
#
_cell.length_a   1.000
_cell.length_b   1.000
_cell.length_c   1.000
_cell.angle_alpha   90.00
_cell.angle_beta   90.00
_cell.angle_gamma   90.00
#
_symmetry.space_group_name_H-M   'P 1'
#
loop_
_entity.id
_entity.type
_entity.pdbx_description
1 polymer ?
#
loop_
_entity_poly.entity_id
_entity_poly.type
_entity_poly.pdbx_seq_one_letter_code
_entity_poly.pdbx_strand_id
1 'polypeptide(L)'
;LLGEIRKITDKPVKYVVYSHNHHDHISGGKVFKDQGATFIAHKNVLKELGDHPSPATPLPDITFEDEYTVQLGGRKLELKYFGPNHGESLVVMRLPKEKILFIVDIVTPRRVAFRAMPDFWPDEWIRSLKEIEQMDFDYVISAHGPTNQPAIDPGTVVAEQRIYLEDLMAAVKAQFDKGTHSPDKLRQIVKLPKYKDWQFYDKWLPMNIERIWAYYHMGW
;
A
#
# COMPACT_ATOMS: atom_id res chain seq x y z
N LEU A 1 14.21 14.99 0.76
CA LEU A 1 13.37 14.93 -0.44
C LEU A 1 13.46 16.22 -1.27
N LEU A 2 13.13 17.41 -0.72
CA LEU A 2 13.19 18.67 -1.48
C LEU A 2 14.57 18.91 -2.14
N GLY A 3 15.67 18.67 -1.41
CA GLY A 3 17.02 18.77 -1.97
C GLY A 3 17.28 17.83 -3.16
N GLU A 4 16.70 16.64 -3.16
CA GLU A 4 16.81 15.73 -4.30
C GLU A 4 15.98 16.21 -5.50
N ILE A 5 14.79 16.75 -5.25
CA ILE A 5 13.97 17.37 -6.32
C ILE A 5 14.72 18.53 -6.98
N ARG A 6 15.42 19.35 -6.18
CA ARG A 6 16.18 20.51 -6.69
C ARG A 6 17.39 20.13 -7.57
N LYS A 7 17.87 18.89 -7.49
CA LYS A 7 18.89 18.37 -8.42
C LYS A 7 18.31 18.08 -9.83
N ILE A 8 16.99 17.93 -9.93
CA ILE A 8 16.29 17.59 -11.16
C ILE A 8 15.65 18.83 -11.79
N THR A 9 15.08 19.73 -10.97
CA THR A 9 14.33 20.90 -11.46
C THR A 9 14.27 22.01 -10.42
N ASP A 10 14.33 23.26 -10.89
CA ASP A 10 14.12 24.47 -10.09
C ASP A 10 12.65 24.89 -10.03
N LYS A 11 11.77 24.22 -10.78
CA LYS A 11 10.34 24.52 -10.76
C LYS A 11 9.74 24.25 -9.39
N PRO A 12 8.76 25.06 -8.95
CA PRO A 12 8.09 24.83 -7.67
C PRO A 12 7.25 23.55 -7.73
N VAL A 13 7.20 22.80 -6.60
CA VAL A 13 6.25 21.73 -6.40
C VAL A 13 4.86 22.35 -6.29
N LYS A 14 3.95 21.97 -7.20
CA LYS A 14 2.58 22.51 -7.25
C LYS A 14 1.59 21.69 -6.46
N TYR A 15 1.76 20.37 -6.48
CA TYR A 15 0.87 19.43 -5.81
C TYR A 15 1.66 18.44 -4.98
N VAL A 16 1.10 18.10 -3.82
CA VAL A 16 1.52 16.97 -2.99
C VAL A 16 0.30 16.07 -2.83
N VAL A 17 0.43 14.81 -3.19
CA VAL A 17 -0.64 13.83 -3.03
C VAL A 17 -0.26 12.88 -1.90
N TYR A 18 -1.12 12.76 -0.89
CA TYR A 18 -0.97 11.74 0.14
C TYR A 18 -1.52 10.41 -0.39
N SER A 19 -0.68 9.38 -0.32
CA SER A 19 -1.12 8.03 -0.66
C SER A 19 -2.12 7.47 0.34
N HIS A 20 -1.90 7.71 1.63
CA HIS A 20 -2.77 7.36 2.77
C HIS A 20 -2.26 8.09 4.02
N ASN A 21 -2.80 7.77 5.20
CA ASN A 21 -2.56 8.50 6.44
C ASN A 21 -1.31 8.10 7.24
N HIS A 22 -0.53 7.10 6.82
CA HIS A 22 0.63 6.64 7.59
C HIS A 22 1.78 7.62 7.57
N HIS A 23 2.41 7.80 8.74
CA HIS A 23 3.44 8.79 8.97
C HIS A 23 4.70 8.63 8.11
N ASP A 24 5.10 7.42 7.79
CA ASP A 24 6.27 7.14 6.95
C ASP A 24 6.05 7.54 5.49
N HIS A 25 4.80 7.77 5.07
CA HIS A 25 4.46 8.24 3.73
C HIS A 25 4.16 9.73 3.65
N ILE A 26 3.63 10.35 4.71
CA ILE A 26 3.11 11.72 4.66
C ILE A 26 3.83 12.71 5.55
N SER A 27 4.67 12.26 6.49
CA SER A 27 5.43 13.17 7.35
C SER A 27 6.42 14.02 6.57
N GLY A 28 6.60 15.29 7.01
CA GLY A 28 7.54 16.22 6.37
C GLY A 28 6.96 17.00 5.19
N GLY A 29 5.65 16.91 4.95
CA GLY A 29 4.97 17.68 3.90
C GLY A 29 5.03 19.20 4.09
N LYS A 30 5.22 19.67 5.33
CA LYS A 30 5.25 21.10 5.66
C LYS A 30 6.18 21.92 4.77
N VAL A 31 7.35 21.40 4.40
CA VAL A 31 8.32 22.11 3.54
C VAL A 31 7.73 22.45 2.15
N PHE A 32 6.80 21.67 1.65
CA PHE A 32 6.11 21.96 0.39
C PHE A 32 4.92 22.90 0.60
N LYS A 33 4.23 22.77 1.73
CA LYS A 33 3.13 23.68 2.10
C LYS A 33 3.64 25.11 2.22
N ASP A 34 4.77 25.31 2.89
CA ASP A 34 5.40 26.63 3.06
C ASP A 34 5.84 27.26 1.72
N GLN A 35 5.99 26.46 0.66
CA GLN A 35 6.27 26.92 -0.71
C GLN A 35 5.00 27.06 -1.57
N GLY A 36 3.81 26.92 -0.99
CA GLY A 36 2.54 27.12 -1.67
C GLY A 36 2.04 25.92 -2.47
N ALA A 37 2.52 24.71 -2.18
CA ALA A 37 1.98 23.50 -2.78
C ALA A 37 0.56 23.20 -2.28
N THR A 38 -0.30 22.75 -3.17
CA THR A 38 -1.65 22.26 -2.88
C THR A 38 -1.61 20.78 -2.51
N PHE A 39 -2.20 20.43 -1.36
CA PHE A 39 -2.24 19.07 -0.85
C PHE A 39 -3.54 18.38 -1.20
N ILE A 40 -3.45 17.15 -1.70
CA ILE A 40 -4.59 16.36 -2.18
C ILE A 40 -4.56 15.01 -1.48
N ALA A 41 -5.71 14.53 -0.99
CA ALA A 41 -5.84 13.23 -0.35
C ALA A 41 -7.25 12.66 -0.48
N HIS A 42 -7.40 11.35 -0.23
CA HIS A 42 -8.70 10.77 0.02
C HIS A 42 -9.31 11.36 1.30
N LYS A 43 -10.63 11.57 1.33
CA LYS A 43 -11.32 12.25 2.44
C LYS A 43 -11.07 11.58 3.82
N ASN A 44 -10.91 10.26 3.84
CA ASN A 44 -10.71 9.52 5.08
C ASN A 44 -9.37 9.85 5.79
N VAL A 45 -8.41 10.43 5.08
CA VAL A 45 -7.16 10.95 5.69
C VAL A 45 -7.46 12.01 6.74
N LEU A 46 -8.55 12.80 6.57
CA LEU A 46 -8.91 13.86 7.51
C LEU A 46 -9.27 13.32 8.90
N LYS A 47 -9.91 12.17 8.98
CA LYS A 47 -10.27 11.54 10.26
C LYS A 47 -9.00 11.28 11.08
N GLU A 48 -8.05 10.57 10.49
CA GLU A 48 -6.80 10.19 11.16
C GLU A 48 -5.91 11.40 11.50
N LEU A 49 -5.76 12.34 10.56
CA LEU A 49 -4.96 13.55 10.81
C LEU A 49 -5.65 14.50 11.79
N GLY A 50 -6.99 14.51 11.85
CA GLY A 50 -7.76 15.29 12.81
C GLY A 50 -7.60 14.77 14.24
N ASP A 51 -7.58 13.45 14.40
CA ASP A 51 -7.38 12.78 15.69
C ASP A 51 -5.92 12.85 16.18
N HIS A 52 -4.96 12.92 15.23
CA HIS A 52 -3.52 12.94 15.51
C HIS A 52 -2.80 14.07 14.75
N PRO A 53 -3.13 15.35 15.03
CA PRO A 53 -2.56 16.47 14.30
C PRO A 53 -1.04 16.58 14.48
N SER A 54 -0.33 16.85 13.41
CA SER A 54 1.12 17.05 13.42
C SER A 54 1.51 18.29 12.61
N PRO A 55 2.29 19.20 13.15
CA PRO A 55 2.80 20.36 12.39
C PRO A 55 3.63 19.96 11.16
N ALA A 56 4.21 18.76 11.16
CA ALA A 56 5.02 18.26 10.06
C ALA A 56 4.16 17.70 8.90
N THR A 57 2.86 17.44 9.15
CA THR A 57 1.93 16.82 8.21
C THR A 57 0.74 17.75 7.99
N PRO A 58 0.80 18.65 6.98
CA PRO A 58 -0.31 19.54 6.66
C PRO A 58 -1.59 18.81 6.32
N LEU A 59 -2.72 19.36 6.71
CA LEU A 59 -4.02 18.88 6.24
C LEU A 59 -4.13 19.09 4.72
N PRO A 60 -4.84 18.20 4.00
CA PRO A 60 -5.10 18.36 2.58
C PRO A 60 -5.98 19.58 2.31
N ASP A 61 -5.71 20.28 1.22
CA ASP A 61 -6.51 21.40 0.72
C ASP A 61 -7.69 20.91 -0.12
N ILE A 62 -7.48 19.77 -0.79
CA ILE A 62 -8.46 19.10 -1.66
C ILE A 62 -8.64 17.68 -1.18
N THR A 63 -9.88 17.27 -1.00
CA THR A 63 -10.21 15.85 -0.73
C THR A 63 -11.18 15.32 -1.78
N PHE A 64 -11.13 14.00 -1.99
CA PHE A 64 -12.03 13.30 -2.91
C PHE A 64 -12.51 11.98 -2.27
N GLU A 65 -13.53 11.36 -2.87
CA GLU A 65 -14.10 10.09 -2.39
C GLU A 65 -13.58 8.90 -3.19
N ASP A 66 -13.89 8.82 -4.46
CA ASP A 66 -13.59 7.64 -5.29
C ASP A 66 -12.40 7.87 -6.21
N GLU A 67 -12.46 8.94 -7.00
CA GLU A 67 -11.45 9.25 -8.03
C GLU A 67 -11.17 10.76 -8.09
N TYR A 68 -9.94 11.10 -8.42
CA TYR A 68 -9.53 12.47 -8.71
C TYR A 68 -8.44 12.50 -9.79
N THR A 69 -8.42 13.55 -10.60
CA THR A 69 -7.37 13.72 -11.60
C THR A 69 -6.63 15.03 -11.39
N VAL A 70 -5.33 14.94 -11.16
CA VAL A 70 -4.42 16.09 -11.17
C VAL A 70 -3.92 16.30 -12.59
N GLN A 71 -4.01 17.55 -13.07
CA GLN A 71 -3.47 17.93 -14.38
C GLN A 71 -2.40 19.00 -14.22
N LEU A 72 -1.23 18.78 -14.79
CA LEU A 72 -0.11 19.74 -14.76
C LEU A 72 0.77 19.56 -16.00
N GLY A 73 1.03 20.66 -16.72
CA GLY A 73 1.95 20.65 -17.85
C GLY A 73 1.61 19.66 -18.96
N GLY A 74 0.31 19.43 -19.22
CA GLY A 74 -0.16 18.46 -20.21
C GLY A 74 -0.07 16.99 -19.77
N ARG A 75 0.30 16.74 -18.49
CA ARG A 75 0.30 15.41 -17.89
C ARG A 75 -0.91 15.23 -16.99
N LYS A 76 -1.37 13.97 -16.87
CA LYS A 76 -2.43 13.56 -15.94
C LYS A 76 -1.85 12.59 -14.91
N LEU A 77 -2.26 12.77 -13.68
CA LEU A 77 -2.11 11.79 -12.61
C LEU A 77 -3.52 11.45 -12.11
N GLU A 78 -3.93 10.23 -12.34
CA GLU A 78 -5.23 9.70 -11.90
C GLU A 78 -5.06 9.07 -10.52
N LEU A 79 -5.92 9.45 -9.59
CA LEU A 79 -5.97 8.95 -8.22
C LEU A 79 -7.24 8.13 -8.08
N LYS A 80 -7.13 6.91 -7.55
CA LYS A 80 -8.29 6.04 -7.36
C LYS A 80 -8.25 5.34 -6.00
N TYR A 81 -9.36 5.41 -5.30
CA TYR A 81 -9.60 4.67 -4.08
C TYR A 81 -10.32 3.36 -4.39
N PHE A 82 -9.86 2.26 -3.81
CA PHE A 82 -10.40 0.92 -4.02
C PHE A 82 -11.12 0.35 -2.78
N GLY A 83 -11.56 1.22 -1.87
CA GLY A 83 -12.11 0.79 -0.59
C GLY A 83 -11.02 0.48 0.45
N PRO A 84 -11.40 0.06 1.67
CA PRO A 84 -10.45 -0.32 2.70
C PRO A 84 -9.62 -1.53 2.24
N ASN A 85 -8.34 -1.48 2.44
CA ASN A 85 -7.40 -2.55 2.12
C ASN A 85 -6.17 -2.50 3.05
N HIS A 86 -5.48 -1.38 3.11
CA HIS A 86 -4.47 -0.99 4.08
C HIS A 86 -4.92 0.34 4.68
N GLY A 87 -5.51 0.27 5.88
CA GLY A 87 -6.29 1.38 6.42
C GLY A 87 -7.53 1.69 5.57
N GLU A 88 -8.06 2.89 5.73
CA GLU A 88 -9.30 3.33 5.08
C GLU A 88 -9.08 4.48 4.07
N SER A 89 -7.83 4.82 3.75
CA SER A 89 -7.53 6.03 2.96
C SER A 89 -6.54 5.82 1.81
N LEU A 90 -6.07 4.59 1.59
CA LEU A 90 -5.03 4.33 0.60
C LEU A 90 -5.55 4.48 -0.82
N VAL A 91 -4.86 5.32 -1.60
CA VAL A 91 -5.15 5.56 -3.01
C VAL A 91 -4.02 5.04 -3.90
N VAL A 92 -4.41 4.52 -5.06
CA VAL A 92 -3.50 4.14 -6.14
C VAL A 92 -3.40 5.30 -7.11
N MET A 93 -2.20 5.59 -7.59
CA MET A 93 -1.94 6.70 -8.51
C MET A 93 -1.48 6.14 -9.86
N ARG A 94 -2.07 6.61 -10.96
CA ARG A 94 -1.71 6.17 -12.31
C ARG A 94 -1.25 7.33 -13.16
N LEU A 95 -0.14 7.12 -13.88
CA LEU A 95 0.29 7.94 -15.00
C LEU A 95 -0.13 7.24 -16.29
N PRO A 96 -1.29 7.60 -16.89
CA PRO A 96 -1.91 6.81 -17.94
C PRO A 96 -1.08 6.78 -19.23
N LYS A 97 -0.40 7.86 -19.58
CA LYS A 97 0.44 7.93 -20.78
C LYS A 97 1.69 7.06 -20.64
N GLU A 98 2.26 7.02 -19.47
CA GLU A 98 3.47 6.27 -19.15
C GLU A 98 3.16 4.81 -18.79
N LYS A 99 1.88 4.47 -18.57
CA LYS A 99 1.41 3.18 -18.09
C LYS A 99 2.08 2.73 -16.79
N ILE A 100 2.25 3.68 -15.87
CA ILE A 100 2.86 3.46 -14.56
C ILE A 100 1.80 3.58 -13.47
N LEU A 101 1.77 2.60 -12.55
CA LEU A 101 1.10 2.73 -11.25
C LEU A 101 2.12 3.09 -10.18
N PHE A 102 1.79 4.06 -9.34
CA PHE A 102 2.42 4.25 -8.04
C PHE A 102 1.46 3.69 -6.99
N ILE A 103 1.90 2.64 -6.30
CA ILE A 103 1.08 1.87 -5.37
C ILE A 103 1.94 1.48 -4.16
N VAL A 104 1.61 2.04 -3.00
CA VAL A 104 2.34 1.83 -1.76
C VAL A 104 1.68 0.69 -0.95
N ASP A 105 2.43 0.05 -0.09
CA ASP A 105 2.05 -0.86 1.01
C ASP A 105 1.23 -2.09 0.63
N ILE A 106 0.23 -1.97 -0.23
CA ILE A 106 -0.55 -3.13 -0.71
C ILE A 106 0.16 -3.91 -1.83
N VAL A 107 1.25 -3.37 -2.38
CA VAL A 107 2.17 -4.10 -3.26
C VAL A 107 3.61 -3.85 -2.80
N THR A 108 4.24 -4.90 -2.30
CA THR A 108 5.63 -4.88 -1.82
C THR A 108 6.41 -6.00 -2.52
N PRO A 109 7.01 -5.73 -3.68
CA PRO A 109 7.61 -6.77 -4.52
C PRO A 109 8.58 -7.67 -3.78
N ARG A 110 8.38 -8.99 -3.89
CA ARG A 110 9.23 -10.02 -3.26
C ARG A 110 9.46 -9.84 -1.76
N ARG A 111 8.43 -9.37 -1.08
CA ARG A 111 8.40 -9.20 0.37
C ARG A 111 7.07 -9.74 0.90
N VAL A 112 7.11 -10.54 1.97
CA VAL A 112 5.89 -10.97 2.65
C VAL A 112 5.21 -9.77 3.31
N ALA A 113 3.92 -9.87 3.58
CA ALA A 113 3.15 -8.77 4.15
C ALA A 113 3.79 -8.24 5.46
N PHE A 114 3.63 -6.94 5.71
CA PHE A 114 4.28 -6.27 6.82
C PHE A 114 3.81 -6.82 8.16
N ARG A 115 4.73 -7.48 8.88
CA ARG A 115 4.54 -7.94 10.28
C ARG A 115 3.18 -8.62 10.49
N ALA A 116 2.39 -8.11 11.46
CA ALA A 116 1.06 -8.60 11.81
C ALA A 116 -0.07 -7.97 10.97
N MET A 117 0.25 -7.23 9.94
CA MET A 117 -0.76 -6.54 9.10
C MET A 117 -1.81 -5.79 9.96
N PRO A 118 -1.41 -4.86 10.84
CA PRO A 118 -2.25 -4.37 11.94
C PRO A 118 -3.52 -3.65 11.46
N ASP A 119 -3.49 -3.04 10.28
CA ASP A 119 -4.58 -2.29 9.68
C ASP A 119 -4.94 -2.77 8.26
N PHE A 120 -4.55 -3.99 7.93
CA PHE A 120 -4.94 -4.62 6.67
C PHE A 120 -6.23 -5.44 6.82
N TRP A 121 -7.07 -5.36 5.79
CA TRP A 121 -8.29 -6.13 5.61
C TRP A 121 -8.01 -7.21 4.56
N PRO A 122 -7.71 -8.46 4.94
CA PRO A 122 -7.13 -9.44 4.00
C PRO A 122 -7.98 -9.74 2.77
N ASP A 123 -9.29 -9.89 2.92
CA ASP A 123 -10.24 -10.12 1.84
C ASP A 123 -10.43 -8.89 0.94
N GLU A 124 -10.56 -7.72 1.54
CA GLU A 124 -10.68 -6.45 0.83
C GLU A 124 -9.36 -6.09 0.10
N TRP A 125 -8.23 -6.45 0.70
CA TRP A 125 -6.94 -6.28 0.04
C TRP A 125 -6.84 -7.15 -1.23
N ILE A 126 -7.23 -8.43 -1.16
CA ILE A 126 -7.31 -9.31 -2.33
C ILE A 126 -8.28 -8.77 -3.38
N ARG A 127 -9.47 -8.30 -2.95
CA ARG A 127 -10.46 -7.68 -3.84
C ARG A 127 -9.86 -6.47 -4.56
N SER A 128 -9.25 -5.55 -3.81
CA SER A 128 -8.61 -4.35 -4.37
C SER A 128 -7.53 -4.70 -5.39
N LEU A 129 -6.68 -5.68 -5.11
CA LEU A 129 -5.65 -6.11 -6.05
C LEU A 129 -6.24 -6.69 -7.33
N LYS A 130 -7.34 -7.48 -7.26
CA LYS A 130 -8.06 -7.99 -8.43
C LYS A 130 -8.60 -6.88 -9.32
N GLU A 131 -9.12 -5.81 -8.73
CA GLU A 131 -9.60 -4.66 -9.49
C GLU A 131 -8.44 -3.86 -10.09
N ILE A 132 -7.33 -3.69 -9.36
CA ILE A 132 -6.12 -3.01 -9.84
C ILE A 132 -5.52 -3.76 -11.04
N GLU A 133 -5.52 -5.10 -11.03
CA GLU A 133 -5.03 -5.92 -12.15
C GLU A 133 -5.81 -5.68 -13.46
N GLN A 134 -7.02 -5.12 -13.40
CA GLN A 134 -7.81 -4.77 -14.61
C GLN A 134 -7.47 -3.38 -15.17
N MET A 135 -6.63 -2.59 -14.49
CA MET A 135 -6.20 -1.30 -14.98
C MET A 135 -5.19 -1.46 -16.12
N ASP A 136 -5.12 -0.45 -17.01
CA ASP A 136 -4.12 -0.41 -18.08
C ASP A 136 -2.80 0.17 -17.57
N PHE A 137 -1.83 -0.69 -17.23
CA PHE A 137 -0.47 -0.34 -16.81
C PHE A 137 0.52 -1.46 -17.17
N ASP A 138 1.77 -1.07 -17.34
CA ASP A 138 2.87 -2.00 -17.63
C ASP A 138 3.86 -2.07 -16.45
N TYR A 139 3.94 -1.01 -15.64
CA TYR A 139 4.95 -0.86 -14.59
C TYR A 139 4.33 -0.41 -13.27
N VAL A 140 5.01 -0.79 -12.18
CA VAL A 140 4.67 -0.40 -10.81
C VAL A 140 5.86 0.29 -10.15
N ILE A 141 5.59 1.38 -9.45
CA ILE A 141 6.49 1.99 -8.48
C ILE A 141 5.88 1.75 -7.10
N SER A 142 6.56 0.96 -6.27
CA SER A 142 6.18 0.68 -4.89
C SER A 142 7.00 1.53 -3.92
N ALA A 143 6.49 1.74 -2.69
CA ALA A 143 7.23 2.46 -1.66
C ALA A 143 8.17 1.54 -0.85
N HIS A 144 7.77 0.29 -0.67
CA HIS A 144 8.50 -0.70 0.11
C HIS A 144 8.85 -1.92 -0.73
N GLY A 145 10.11 -2.27 -0.74
CA GLY A 145 10.64 -3.42 -1.47
C GLY A 145 12.12 -3.62 -1.21
N PRO A 146 12.77 -4.58 -1.87
CA PRO A 146 14.21 -4.75 -1.80
C PRO A 146 14.95 -3.52 -2.34
N THR A 147 15.82 -2.93 -1.52
CA THR A 147 16.60 -1.73 -1.90
C THR A 147 17.68 -1.99 -2.96
N ASN A 148 17.97 -3.25 -3.26
CA ASN A 148 18.92 -3.68 -4.29
C ASN A 148 18.22 -4.03 -5.62
N GLN A 149 16.95 -3.73 -5.77
CA GLN A 149 16.14 -3.93 -6.98
C GLN A 149 15.91 -2.58 -7.69
N PRO A 150 15.57 -2.58 -8.97
CA PRO A 150 15.10 -1.37 -9.65
C PRO A 150 13.91 -0.76 -8.91
N ALA A 151 13.82 0.57 -8.92
CA ALA A 151 12.68 1.28 -8.33
C ALA A 151 11.37 1.10 -9.11
N ILE A 152 11.45 0.53 -10.31
CA ILE A 152 10.30 0.26 -11.18
C ILE A 152 10.22 -1.23 -11.42
N ASP A 153 9.12 -1.84 -11.03
CA ASP A 153 8.82 -3.25 -11.20
C ASP A 153 7.86 -3.47 -12.39
N PRO A 154 7.88 -4.67 -13.00
CA PRO A 154 6.86 -5.04 -13.97
C PRO A 154 5.48 -5.11 -13.31
N GLY A 155 4.41 -4.85 -14.06
CA GLY A 155 3.04 -4.88 -13.56
C GLY A 155 2.60 -6.20 -12.92
N THR A 156 3.29 -7.31 -13.25
CA THR A 156 3.03 -8.64 -12.69
C THR A 156 3.16 -8.72 -11.15
N VAL A 157 3.90 -7.79 -10.53
CA VAL A 157 4.07 -7.78 -9.07
C VAL A 157 2.76 -7.58 -8.31
N VAL A 158 1.74 -6.99 -8.94
CA VAL A 158 0.39 -6.86 -8.36
C VAL A 158 -0.24 -8.24 -8.19
N ALA A 159 -0.22 -9.04 -9.25
CA ALA A 159 -0.71 -10.43 -9.21
C ALA A 159 0.12 -11.30 -8.25
N GLU A 160 1.44 -11.13 -8.21
CA GLU A 160 2.32 -11.85 -7.29
C GLU A 160 1.94 -11.58 -5.82
N GLN A 161 1.65 -10.33 -5.47
CA GLN A 161 1.22 -9.95 -4.11
C GLN A 161 -0.15 -10.56 -3.79
N ARG A 162 -1.11 -10.50 -4.71
CA ARG A 162 -2.43 -11.11 -4.53
C ARG A 162 -2.34 -12.61 -4.33
N ILE A 163 -1.57 -13.30 -5.17
CA ILE A 163 -1.39 -14.76 -5.08
C ILE A 163 -0.75 -15.15 -3.74
N TYR A 164 0.20 -14.33 -3.24
CA TYR A 164 0.76 -14.56 -1.90
C TYR A 164 -0.32 -14.52 -0.81
N LEU A 165 -1.22 -13.55 -0.84
CA LEU A 165 -2.30 -13.43 0.14
C LEU A 165 -3.30 -14.58 0.02
N GLU A 166 -3.68 -14.95 -1.21
CA GLU A 166 -4.57 -16.08 -1.48
C GLU A 166 -3.95 -17.41 -0.98
N ASP A 167 -2.66 -17.65 -1.27
CA ASP A 167 -1.93 -18.84 -0.80
C ASP A 167 -1.84 -18.86 0.74
N LEU A 168 -1.59 -17.71 1.38
CA LEU A 168 -1.53 -17.57 2.84
C LEU A 168 -2.88 -17.88 3.49
N MET A 169 -3.95 -17.26 2.99
CA MET A 169 -5.30 -17.49 3.50
C MET A 169 -5.73 -18.93 3.32
N ALA A 170 -5.49 -19.52 2.14
CA ALA A 170 -5.83 -20.92 1.85
C ALA A 170 -5.05 -21.89 2.75
N ALA A 171 -3.77 -21.64 2.99
CA ALA A 171 -2.94 -22.50 3.84
C ALA A 171 -3.40 -22.49 5.30
N VAL A 172 -3.77 -21.34 5.84
CA VAL A 172 -4.32 -21.21 7.20
C VAL A 172 -5.70 -21.87 7.27
N LYS A 173 -6.58 -21.56 6.30
CA LYS A 173 -7.92 -22.16 6.25
C LYS A 173 -7.89 -23.68 6.21
N ALA A 174 -6.99 -24.25 5.41
CA ALA A 174 -6.85 -25.72 5.31
C ALA A 174 -6.50 -26.38 6.65
N GLN A 175 -5.86 -25.68 7.57
CA GLN A 175 -5.60 -26.19 8.91
C GLN A 175 -6.79 -26.01 9.86
N PHE A 176 -7.53 -24.91 9.71
CA PHE A 176 -8.81 -24.73 10.41
C PHE A 176 -9.79 -25.85 10.07
N ASP A 177 -9.93 -26.20 8.80
CA ASP A 177 -10.82 -27.25 8.31
C ASP A 177 -10.43 -28.65 8.85
N LYS A 178 -9.16 -28.82 9.25
CA LYS A 178 -8.64 -30.02 9.94
C LYS A 178 -8.75 -29.96 11.47
N GLY A 179 -9.37 -28.91 12.01
CA GLY A 179 -9.55 -28.72 13.45
C GLY A 179 -8.35 -28.12 14.17
N THR A 180 -7.36 -27.55 13.45
CA THR A 180 -6.24 -26.84 14.09
C THR A 180 -6.57 -25.37 14.26
N HIS A 181 -6.94 -24.96 15.48
CA HIS A 181 -7.34 -23.58 15.81
C HIS A 181 -6.33 -22.83 16.69
N SER A 182 -5.23 -23.49 17.12
CA SER A 182 -4.19 -22.85 17.91
C SER A 182 -3.27 -22.00 17.04
N PRO A 183 -3.10 -20.70 17.29
CA PRO A 183 -2.19 -19.85 16.52
C PRO A 183 -0.73 -20.32 16.62
N ASP A 184 -0.32 -20.84 17.81
CA ASP A 184 1.02 -21.39 18.03
C ASP A 184 1.30 -22.61 17.13
N LYS A 185 0.32 -23.51 17.01
CA LYS A 185 0.44 -24.67 16.10
C LYS A 185 0.46 -24.22 14.65
N LEU A 186 -0.40 -23.28 14.26
CA LEU A 186 -0.46 -22.77 12.88
C LEU A 186 0.88 -22.16 12.47
N ARG A 187 1.52 -21.34 13.31
CA ARG A 187 2.84 -20.76 13.05
C ARG A 187 3.94 -21.82 12.84
N GLN A 188 3.82 -22.99 13.47
CA GLN A 188 4.76 -24.09 13.32
C GLN A 188 4.55 -24.89 12.04
N ILE A 189 3.30 -25.19 11.69
CA ILE A 189 2.95 -26.15 10.63
C ILE A 189 2.68 -25.50 9.27
N VAL A 190 2.15 -24.27 9.23
CA VAL A 190 1.91 -23.56 7.96
C VAL A 190 3.22 -23.06 7.41
N LYS A 191 3.51 -23.46 6.19
CA LYS A 191 4.70 -23.05 5.42
C LYS A 191 4.27 -22.71 4.01
N LEU A 192 4.90 -21.69 3.45
CA LEU A 192 4.71 -21.24 2.08
C LEU A 192 6.03 -21.28 1.32
N PRO A 193 6.56 -22.47 0.99
CA PRO A 193 7.92 -22.64 0.45
C PRO A 193 8.15 -21.89 -0.87
N LYS A 194 7.12 -21.60 -1.62
CA LYS A 194 7.14 -20.77 -2.83
C LYS A 194 7.71 -19.38 -2.59
N TYR A 195 7.58 -18.86 -1.35
CA TYR A 195 7.96 -17.50 -0.97
C TYR A 195 9.19 -17.45 -0.04
N LYS A 196 9.90 -18.59 0.14
CA LYS A 196 11.04 -18.69 1.08
C LYS A 196 12.14 -17.66 0.83
N ASP A 197 12.31 -17.23 -0.43
CA ASP A 197 13.32 -16.27 -0.83
C ASP A 197 12.82 -14.81 -0.83
N TRP A 198 11.58 -14.58 -0.39
CA TRP A 198 11.04 -13.25 -0.22
C TRP A 198 11.58 -12.62 1.06
N GLN A 199 11.77 -11.28 1.03
CA GLN A 199 12.24 -10.54 2.21
C GLN A 199 11.35 -10.81 3.42
N PHE A 200 12.00 -10.98 4.56
CA PHE A 200 11.38 -11.19 5.86
C PHE A 200 10.52 -12.46 6.00
N TYR A 201 10.63 -13.41 5.08
CA TYR A 201 9.85 -14.66 5.12
C TYR A 201 9.89 -15.30 6.51
N ASP A 202 11.06 -15.65 7.03
CA ASP A 202 11.17 -16.34 8.34
C ASP A 202 10.67 -15.48 9.50
N LYS A 203 10.84 -14.17 9.41
CA LYS A 203 10.52 -13.25 10.49
C LYS A 203 9.05 -12.86 10.52
N TRP A 204 8.42 -12.62 9.35
CA TRP A 204 7.08 -12.05 9.27
C TRP A 204 6.00 -13.05 8.86
N LEU A 205 6.33 -14.14 8.17
CA LEU A 205 5.34 -15.16 7.83
C LEU A 205 4.60 -15.69 9.07
N PRO A 206 5.27 -16.00 10.21
CA PRO A 206 4.55 -16.41 11.42
C PRO A 206 3.54 -15.36 11.92
N MET A 207 3.86 -14.07 11.78
CA MET A 207 2.97 -12.98 12.16
C MET A 207 1.80 -12.83 11.16
N ASN A 208 2.07 -13.03 9.87
CA ASN A 208 1.02 -13.05 8.84
C ASN A 208 0.04 -14.20 9.09
N ILE A 209 0.53 -15.39 9.43
CA ILE A 209 -0.30 -16.56 9.77
C ILE A 209 -1.21 -16.24 10.96
N GLU A 210 -0.67 -15.60 12.00
CA GLU A 210 -1.43 -15.21 13.18
C GLU A 210 -2.51 -14.17 12.84
N ARG A 211 -2.22 -13.22 11.95
CA ARG A 211 -3.22 -12.25 11.49
C ARG A 211 -4.36 -12.93 10.72
N ILE A 212 -4.05 -13.90 9.83
CA ILE A 212 -5.07 -14.65 9.12
C ILE A 212 -5.83 -15.59 10.07
N TRP A 213 -5.16 -16.13 11.08
CA TRP A 213 -5.85 -16.83 12.17
C TRP A 213 -6.88 -15.92 12.85
N ALA A 214 -6.50 -14.70 13.22
CA ALA A 214 -7.40 -13.72 13.83
C ALA A 214 -8.59 -13.40 12.92
N TYR A 215 -8.34 -13.22 11.63
CA TYR A 215 -9.38 -13.00 10.62
C TYR A 215 -10.43 -14.13 10.61
N TYR A 216 -10.00 -15.41 10.56
CA TYR A 216 -10.93 -16.53 10.55
C TYR A 216 -11.58 -16.82 11.92
N HIS A 217 -10.89 -16.53 13.01
CA HIS A 217 -11.37 -16.87 14.34
C HIS A 217 -12.26 -15.78 14.94
N MET A 218 -11.95 -14.52 14.68
CA MET A 218 -12.63 -13.37 15.30
C MET A 218 -13.44 -12.53 14.27
N GLY A 219 -13.27 -12.75 12.99
CA GLY A 219 -14.01 -12.08 11.92
C GLY A 219 -13.53 -10.65 11.61
N TRP A 220 -12.26 -10.34 11.91
CA TRP A 220 -11.70 -9.00 11.63
C TRP A 220 -10.19 -9.00 11.34
#